data_254f436aa900ffdae000d2db9836f4a6
#
_entry.id   254f436aa900ffdae000d2db9836f4a6
#
_cell.length_a   1.000
_cell.length_b   1.000
_cell.length_c   1.000
_cell.angle_alpha   90.00
_cell.angle_beta   90.00
_cell.angle_gamma   90.00
#
_symmetry.space_group_name_H-M   'P 1'
#
loop_
_entity.id
_entity.type
_entity.pdbx_description
1 polymer ?
#
loop_
_entity_poly.entity_id
_entity_poly.type
_entity_poly.pdbx_seq_one_letter_code
_entity_poly.pdbx_strand_id
1 'polypeptide(L)'
;MIEQALTKSVGGVEPERWRLRTALDSQALEEWTDILSRTHVQFDVCSTHRTPSTFYGAVTRRRFGDLALVDCGCSPFLGRSLSTMHASSRPAEIFGLQFVRKGVEQIRERSRELSLRAGDVILWDGLQPVEIEVVEPFVKRTVIFPRERVLAVCPRLDDVRALPSLAGNASVRLLIRYLDSLAIELGSLDEPGRAAAAEAALELLRAAVAPNVPSSRSARRAAMCADIRRYIRGHLQDATLGPESIAVAHAMSVRALHALFEDSGDSICGLIRHERLARCREDLELADGGSVTEIAFRWGFHDAAHFARVFKAHYEQTPSDVRRDAFARRAQTAQLAAG
;
A
#
# COMPACT_ATOMS: atom_id res chain seq x y z
N MET A 1 -32.67 -6.61 -14.63
CA MET A 1 -32.83 -8.02 -15.02
C MET A 1 -31.47 -8.73 -14.96
N ILE A 2 -30.82 -8.80 -13.78
CA ILE A 2 -29.68 -9.67 -13.42
C ILE A 2 -29.86 -10.03 -11.93
N GLU A 3 -30.90 -10.79 -11.62
CA GLU A 3 -31.24 -11.16 -10.25
C GLU A 3 -31.65 -12.64 -10.10
N GLN A 4 -31.29 -13.48 -11.04
CA GLN A 4 -31.65 -14.91 -10.97
C GLN A 4 -30.55 -15.80 -11.58
N ALA A 5 -29.42 -15.95 -10.89
CA ALA A 5 -28.53 -17.10 -11.13
C ALA A 5 -27.60 -17.33 -9.92
N LEU A 6 -28.16 -17.54 -8.72
CA LEU A 6 -27.39 -17.98 -7.55
C LEU A 6 -28.29 -18.87 -6.68
N THR A 7 -28.58 -20.08 -7.15
CA THR A 7 -29.14 -21.13 -6.29
C THR A 7 -28.60 -22.48 -6.74
N LYS A 8 -27.51 -22.90 -6.10
CA LYS A 8 -27.31 -24.23 -5.51
C LYS A 8 -25.89 -24.30 -4.95
N SER A 9 -25.75 -23.97 -3.66
CA SER A 9 -24.55 -24.25 -2.89
C SER A 9 -24.68 -25.66 -2.34
N VAL A 10 -23.90 -26.57 -2.87
CA VAL A 10 -23.65 -27.86 -2.25
C VAL A 10 -22.51 -27.66 -1.27
N GLY A 11 -22.83 -27.58 0.04
CA GLY A 11 -21.85 -27.73 1.13
C GLY A 11 -20.83 -26.60 1.36
N GLY A 12 -20.98 -25.43 0.73
CA GLY A 12 -20.05 -24.30 0.88
C GLY A 12 -20.45 -23.38 2.05
N VAL A 13 -19.47 -22.97 2.87
CA VAL A 13 -19.67 -21.89 3.83
C VAL A 13 -19.95 -20.62 3.04
N GLU A 14 -21.17 -20.07 3.19
CA GLU A 14 -21.52 -18.82 2.52
C GLU A 14 -20.62 -17.66 2.96
N PRO A 15 -20.23 -16.77 2.05
CA PRO A 15 -19.45 -15.59 2.41
C PRO A 15 -20.27 -14.67 3.30
N GLU A 16 -19.67 -14.23 4.39
CA GLU A 16 -20.25 -13.22 5.26
C GLU A 16 -20.12 -11.86 4.58
N ARG A 17 -21.23 -11.10 4.48
CA ARG A 17 -21.27 -9.82 3.75
C ARG A 17 -21.90 -8.74 4.62
N TRP A 18 -21.23 -7.59 4.67
CA TRP A 18 -21.71 -6.38 5.30
C TRP A 18 -21.71 -5.26 4.28
N ARG A 19 -22.77 -4.46 4.28
CA ARG A 19 -22.87 -3.29 3.40
C ARG A 19 -23.53 -2.16 4.18
N LEU A 20 -22.88 -1.01 4.14
CA LEU A 20 -23.36 0.21 4.72
C LEU A 20 -23.42 1.28 3.64
N ARG A 21 -24.55 1.94 3.50
CA ARG A 21 -24.71 3.13 2.64
C ARG A 21 -25.76 4.02 3.28
N THR A 22 -25.31 5.03 4.02
CA THR A 22 -26.18 5.89 4.82
C THR A 22 -25.61 7.31 4.89
N ALA A 23 -26.44 8.26 5.35
CA ALA A 23 -25.94 9.57 5.72
C ALA A 23 -24.85 9.42 6.80
N LEU A 24 -23.83 10.28 6.73
CA LEU A 24 -22.75 10.27 7.71
C LEU A 24 -23.26 10.84 9.04
N ASP A 25 -23.37 9.98 10.04
CA ASP A 25 -23.66 10.33 11.42
C ASP A 25 -22.85 9.43 12.38
N SER A 26 -23.04 9.58 13.68
CA SER A 26 -22.34 8.75 14.67
C SER A 26 -22.71 7.27 14.56
N GLN A 27 -23.96 6.97 14.24
CA GLN A 27 -24.43 5.58 14.09
C GLN A 27 -23.76 4.90 12.90
N ALA A 28 -23.57 5.59 11.78
CA ALA A 28 -22.86 5.06 10.62
C ALA A 28 -21.40 4.71 10.94
N LEU A 29 -20.73 5.54 11.73
CA LEU A 29 -19.34 5.30 12.15
C LEU A 29 -19.23 4.16 13.18
N GLU A 30 -20.17 4.06 14.11
CA GLU A 30 -20.26 2.96 15.06
C GLU A 30 -20.51 1.63 14.34
N GLU A 31 -21.44 1.59 13.37
CA GLU A 31 -21.71 0.39 12.57
C GLU A 31 -20.47 -0.01 11.74
N TRP A 32 -19.75 0.97 11.18
CA TRP A 32 -18.51 0.70 10.46
C TRP A 32 -17.39 0.20 11.38
N THR A 33 -17.28 0.75 12.58
CA THR A 33 -16.40 0.28 13.67
C THR A 33 -16.66 -1.20 13.98
N ASP A 34 -17.92 -1.56 14.15
CA ASP A 34 -18.35 -2.93 14.42
C ASP A 34 -17.96 -3.90 13.29
N ILE A 35 -18.20 -3.50 12.03
CA ILE A 35 -17.85 -4.31 10.86
C ILE A 35 -16.35 -4.55 10.80
N LEU A 36 -15.54 -3.49 10.94
CA LEU A 36 -14.08 -3.62 10.92
C LEU A 36 -13.56 -4.47 12.09
N SER A 37 -14.11 -4.29 13.27
CA SER A 37 -13.71 -5.04 14.47
C SER A 37 -14.03 -6.55 14.36
N ARG A 38 -15.08 -6.92 13.65
CA ARG A 38 -15.43 -8.32 13.36
C ARG A 38 -14.60 -8.95 12.25
N THR A 39 -14.03 -8.15 11.36
CA THR A 39 -13.41 -8.65 10.13
C THR A 39 -11.90 -8.49 10.09
N HIS A 40 -11.32 -7.58 10.85
CA HIS A 40 -9.89 -7.29 10.93
C HIS A 40 -9.42 -7.32 12.39
N VAL A 41 -9.17 -6.15 12.97
CA VAL A 41 -8.82 -5.93 14.38
C VAL A 41 -9.78 -4.90 14.96
N GLN A 42 -9.81 -4.77 16.27
CA GLN A 42 -10.60 -3.74 16.92
C GLN A 42 -10.12 -2.34 16.52
N PHE A 43 -11.01 -1.59 15.89
CA PHE A 43 -10.79 -0.20 15.48
C PHE A 43 -11.78 0.72 16.17
N ASP A 44 -11.34 1.94 16.45
CA ASP A 44 -12.19 3.10 16.68
C ASP A 44 -12.18 3.95 15.40
N VAL A 45 -13.35 4.27 14.85
CA VAL A 45 -13.50 4.96 13.57
C VAL A 45 -14.05 6.37 13.78
N CYS A 46 -13.38 7.33 13.15
CA CYS A 46 -13.79 8.73 13.14
C CYS A 46 -13.92 9.26 11.71
N SER A 47 -14.77 10.27 11.52
CA SER A 47 -14.83 11.03 10.28
C SER A 47 -13.63 11.97 10.15
N THR A 48 -13.29 12.31 8.91
CA THR A 48 -12.31 13.35 8.55
C THR A 48 -12.99 14.41 7.69
N HIS A 49 -12.29 15.52 7.40
CA HIS A 49 -12.80 16.50 6.43
C HIS A 49 -13.00 15.93 5.00
N ARG A 50 -12.45 14.75 4.74
CA ARG A 50 -12.59 14.02 3.46
C ARG A 50 -13.71 13.02 3.46
N THR A 51 -14.31 12.71 4.61
CA THR A 51 -15.42 11.77 4.72
C THR A 51 -16.66 12.41 4.07
N PRO A 52 -17.27 11.78 3.04
CA PRO A 52 -18.41 12.37 2.36
C PRO A 52 -19.67 12.32 3.23
N SER A 53 -20.64 13.20 2.94
CA SER A 53 -21.93 13.25 3.66
C SER A 53 -22.76 11.97 3.52
N THR A 54 -22.48 11.15 2.50
CA THR A 54 -23.02 9.78 2.39
C THR A 54 -21.85 8.83 2.50
N PHE A 55 -21.80 8.10 3.62
CA PHE A 55 -20.77 7.09 3.86
C PHE A 55 -21.13 5.78 3.16
N TYR A 56 -20.13 5.17 2.56
CA TYR A 56 -20.20 3.85 1.95
C TYR A 56 -19.14 2.93 2.58
N GLY A 57 -19.56 1.73 2.95
CA GLY A 57 -18.69 0.65 3.39
C GLY A 57 -19.21 -0.71 2.93
N ALA A 58 -18.34 -1.57 2.44
CA ALA A 58 -18.68 -2.94 2.08
C ALA A 58 -17.53 -3.87 2.46
N VAL A 59 -17.85 -4.96 3.14
CA VAL A 59 -16.91 -6.02 3.47
C VAL A 59 -17.49 -7.36 3.08
N THR A 60 -16.65 -8.22 2.50
CA THR A 60 -16.97 -9.62 2.25
C THR A 60 -15.86 -10.47 2.84
N ARG A 61 -16.21 -11.35 3.79
CA ARG A 61 -15.29 -12.31 4.40
C ARG A 61 -15.61 -13.72 3.93
N ARG A 62 -14.60 -14.43 3.49
CA ARG A 62 -14.65 -15.85 3.10
C ARG A 62 -13.65 -16.61 3.95
N ARG A 63 -14.09 -17.66 4.62
CA ARG A 63 -13.22 -18.53 5.43
C ARG A 63 -12.75 -19.73 4.61
N PHE A 64 -11.49 -20.12 4.81
CA PHE A 64 -10.92 -21.32 4.22
C PHE A 64 -9.88 -21.91 5.18
N GLY A 65 -10.14 -23.11 5.67
CA GLY A 65 -9.47 -23.63 6.84
C GLY A 65 -9.62 -22.66 8.02
N ASP A 66 -8.52 -22.35 8.66
CA ASP A 66 -8.44 -21.37 9.76
C ASP A 66 -8.10 -19.94 9.30
N LEU A 67 -7.99 -19.70 7.99
CA LEU A 67 -7.71 -18.40 7.39
C LEU A 67 -9.00 -17.71 6.95
N ALA A 68 -8.90 -16.38 6.76
CA ALA A 68 -9.98 -15.60 6.17
C ALA A 68 -9.47 -14.67 5.08
N LEU A 69 -10.18 -14.63 3.95
CA LEU A 69 -10.00 -13.68 2.87
C LEU A 69 -11.05 -12.58 3.01
N VAL A 70 -10.63 -11.34 3.18
CA VAL A 70 -11.49 -10.18 3.43
C VAL A 70 -11.31 -9.17 2.30
N ASP A 71 -12.36 -8.94 1.52
CA ASP A 71 -12.46 -7.84 0.58
C ASP A 71 -13.16 -6.67 1.26
N CYS A 72 -12.55 -5.49 1.25
CA CYS A 72 -13.07 -4.29 1.86
C CYS A 72 -13.05 -3.11 0.87
N GLY A 73 -14.17 -2.41 0.74
CA GLY A 73 -14.28 -1.16 0.01
C GLY A 73 -14.99 -0.12 0.85
N CYS A 74 -14.48 1.13 0.91
CA CYS A 74 -15.06 2.15 1.79
C CYS A 74 -14.79 3.59 1.34
N SER A 75 -15.58 4.50 1.87
CA SER A 75 -15.33 5.94 1.85
C SER A 75 -14.15 6.32 2.74
N PRO A 76 -13.58 7.54 2.61
CA PRO A 76 -12.56 8.07 3.51
C PRO A 76 -12.98 8.08 4.97
N PHE A 77 -12.06 7.68 5.86
CA PHE A 77 -12.22 7.72 7.32
C PHE A 77 -10.86 7.68 8.02
N LEU A 78 -10.84 8.01 9.32
CA LEU A 78 -9.70 7.78 10.21
C LEU A 78 -10.02 6.61 11.15
N GLY A 79 -9.12 5.65 11.26
CA GLY A 79 -9.25 4.50 12.14
C GLY A 79 -8.06 4.34 13.07
N ARG A 80 -8.30 3.99 14.34
CA ARG A 80 -7.25 3.68 15.32
C ARG A 80 -7.46 2.29 15.86
N SER A 81 -6.43 1.45 15.82
CA SER A 81 -6.54 0.14 16.46
C SER A 81 -6.42 0.28 17.97
N LEU A 82 -7.32 -0.42 18.70
CA LEU A 82 -7.42 -0.35 20.16
C LEU A 82 -6.60 -1.43 20.86
N SER A 83 -5.64 -2.05 20.19
CA SER A 83 -4.92 -3.25 20.67
C SER A 83 -4.24 -3.12 22.05
N THR A 84 -4.18 -1.91 22.63
CA THR A 84 -3.53 -1.68 23.93
C THR A 84 -4.38 -0.89 24.94
N MET A 85 -5.56 -0.39 24.59
CA MET A 85 -6.26 0.58 25.44
C MET A 85 -7.35 0.00 26.35
N HIS A 86 -7.78 -1.23 26.14
CA HIS A 86 -8.81 -1.84 27.00
C HIS A 86 -8.36 -3.20 27.54
N ALA A 87 -8.18 -3.29 28.84
CA ALA A 87 -7.79 -4.49 29.58
C ALA A 87 -8.79 -5.68 29.47
N SER A 88 -9.95 -5.47 28.84
CA SER A 88 -11.00 -6.48 28.66
C SER A 88 -11.04 -7.13 27.28
N SER A 89 -10.28 -6.62 26.31
CA SER A 89 -10.24 -7.19 24.95
C SER A 89 -8.98 -8.03 24.77
N ARG A 90 -9.14 -9.31 24.43
CA ARG A 90 -7.98 -10.11 23.98
C ARG A 90 -7.38 -9.47 22.75
N PRO A 91 -6.06 -9.21 22.75
CA PRO A 91 -5.38 -8.72 21.55
C PRO A 91 -5.65 -9.67 20.38
N ALA A 92 -5.83 -9.12 19.18
CA ALA A 92 -6.03 -9.95 18.00
C ALA A 92 -4.70 -10.62 17.64
N GLU A 93 -4.55 -11.88 18.04
CA GLU A 93 -3.37 -12.71 17.71
C GLU A 93 -3.40 -13.15 16.24
N ILE A 94 -3.31 -12.18 15.35
CA ILE A 94 -3.36 -12.38 13.91
C ILE A 94 -2.28 -11.57 13.18
N PHE A 95 -1.91 -12.04 11.99
CA PHE A 95 -1.25 -11.25 10.97
C PHE A 95 -2.20 -11.02 9.80
N GLY A 96 -2.13 -9.84 9.20
CA GLY A 96 -2.87 -9.55 7.98
C GLY A 96 -1.93 -9.20 6.82
N LEU A 97 -2.06 -9.93 5.72
CA LEU A 97 -1.44 -9.56 4.46
C LEU A 97 -2.45 -8.75 3.65
N GLN A 98 -2.21 -7.45 3.57
CA GLN A 98 -3.07 -6.51 2.86
C GLN A 98 -2.47 -6.10 1.53
N PHE A 99 -3.27 -6.07 0.48
CA PHE A 99 -2.92 -5.49 -0.80
C PHE A 99 -3.99 -4.53 -1.29
N VAL A 100 -3.52 -3.35 -1.69
CA VAL A 100 -4.38 -2.25 -2.13
C VAL A 100 -4.77 -2.44 -3.58
N ARG A 101 -6.08 -2.37 -3.86
CA ARG A 101 -6.65 -2.47 -5.21
C ARG A 101 -6.92 -1.10 -5.82
N LYS A 102 -7.36 -0.16 -4.98
CA LYS A 102 -7.72 1.19 -5.41
C LYS A 102 -7.62 2.14 -4.22
N GLY A 103 -7.28 3.39 -4.49
CA GLY A 103 -7.26 4.45 -3.50
C GLY A 103 -5.93 4.55 -2.76
N VAL A 104 -5.93 5.39 -1.73
CA VAL A 104 -4.78 5.70 -0.88
C VAL A 104 -5.14 5.52 0.58
N GLU A 105 -4.31 4.78 1.32
CA GLU A 105 -4.36 4.62 2.76
C GLU A 105 -3.04 5.08 3.36
N GLN A 106 -3.09 5.98 4.32
CA GLN A 106 -1.94 6.38 5.14
C GLN A 106 -1.96 5.58 6.44
N ILE A 107 -0.83 5.01 6.80
CA ILE A 107 -0.67 4.22 8.02
C ILE A 107 0.39 4.89 8.88
N ARG A 108 0.04 5.18 10.13
CA ARG A 108 0.96 5.67 11.18
C ARG A 108 1.13 4.59 12.24
N GLU A 109 2.36 4.11 12.36
CA GLU A 109 2.76 3.14 13.35
C GLU A 109 3.96 3.70 14.15
N ARG A 110 3.77 4.09 15.42
CA ARG A 110 4.80 4.73 16.27
C ARG A 110 5.37 6.00 15.59
N SER A 111 6.64 5.95 15.17
CA SER A 111 7.33 7.04 14.46
C SER A 111 7.38 6.84 12.93
N ARG A 112 6.65 5.87 12.41
CA ARG A 112 6.67 5.49 11.00
C ARG A 112 5.36 5.86 10.32
N GLU A 113 5.46 6.55 9.20
CA GLU A 113 4.34 6.86 8.33
C GLU A 113 4.54 6.17 6.97
N LEU A 114 3.50 5.48 6.50
CA LEU A 114 3.48 4.79 5.23
C LEU A 114 2.28 5.25 4.42
N SER A 115 2.49 5.51 3.13
CA SER A 115 1.39 5.75 2.20
C SER A 115 1.27 4.56 1.25
N LEU A 116 0.15 3.87 1.31
CA LEU A 116 -0.16 2.70 0.48
C LEU A 116 -1.08 3.11 -0.66
N ARG A 117 -0.74 2.68 -1.86
CA ARG A 117 -1.50 2.94 -3.10
C ARG A 117 -1.82 1.63 -3.81
N ALA A 118 -2.62 1.70 -4.87
CA ALA A 118 -2.94 0.55 -5.70
C ALA A 118 -1.66 -0.20 -6.13
N GLY A 119 -1.60 -1.50 -5.88
CA GLY A 119 -0.46 -2.37 -6.12
C GLY A 119 0.49 -2.55 -4.92
N ASP A 120 0.37 -1.73 -3.87
CA ASP A 120 1.18 -1.89 -2.66
C ASP A 120 0.68 -3.07 -1.82
N VAL A 121 1.64 -3.73 -1.15
CA VAL A 121 1.41 -4.88 -0.29
C VAL A 121 2.12 -4.67 1.04
N ILE A 122 1.39 -4.88 2.12
CA ILE A 122 1.92 -4.82 3.48
C ILE A 122 1.50 -6.05 4.28
N LEU A 123 2.41 -6.58 5.07
CA LEU A 123 2.09 -7.48 6.16
C LEU A 123 1.99 -6.64 7.44
N TRP A 124 0.92 -6.77 8.20
CA TRP A 124 0.73 -6.07 9.46
C TRP A 124 0.48 -7.05 10.61
N ASP A 125 0.84 -6.65 11.81
CA ASP A 125 0.68 -7.43 13.04
C ASP A 125 -0.48 -6.84 13.86
N GLY A 126 -1.50 -7.66 14.15
CA GLY A 126 -2.68 -7.26 14.92
C GLY A 126 -2.40 -6.86 16.37
N LEU A 127 -1.22 -7.18 16.90
CA LEU A 127 -0.77 -6.75 18.23
C LEU A 127 -0.18 -5.33 18.24
N GLN A 128 0.15 -4.76 17.08
CA GLN A 128 0.74 -3.43 17.02
C GLN A 128 -0.34 -2.35 16.93
N PRO A 129 -0.25 -1.30 17.76
CA PRO A 129 -1.13 -0.15 17.63
C PRO A 129 -0.85 0.59 16.33
N VAL A 130 -1.91 0.90 15.58
CA VAL A 130 -1.81 1.57 14.30
C VAL A 130 -2.93 2.61 14.16
N GLU A 131 -2.60 3.74 13.54
CA GLU A 131 -3.57 4.70 13.02
C GLU A 131 -3.56 4.61 11.49
N ILE A 132 -4.74 4.50 10.90
CA ILE A 132 -4.93 4.47 9.45
C ILE A 132 -5.81 5.64 9.02
N GLU A 133 -5.44 6.34 7.95
CA GLU A 133 -6.29 7.33 7.30
C GLU A 133 -6.56 6.89 5.87
N VAL A 134 -7.80 6.56 5.57
CA VAL A 134 -8.27 6.36 4.21
C VAL A 134 -8.52 7.73 3.59
N VAL A 135 -7.70 8.09 2.60
CA VAL A 135 -7.64 9.47 2.06
C VAL A 135 -8.66 9.70 0.94
N GLU A 136 -8.97 8.64 0.18
CA GLU A 136 -9.90 8.65 -0.94
C GLU A 136 -10.67 7.31 -1.00
N PRO A 137 -11.74 7.18 -1.82
CA PRO A 137 -12.47 5.91 -1.94
C PRO A 137 -11.52 4.74 -2.17
N PHE A 138 -11.56 3.77 -1.26
CA PHE A 138 -10.52 2.77 -1.08
C PHE A 138 -11.04 1.36 -1.29
N VAL A 139 -10.24 0.50 -1.91
CA VAL A 139 -10.52 -0.94 -2.05
C VAL A 139 -9.27 -1.72 -1.74
N LYS A 140 -9.39 -2.67 -0.81
CA LYS A 140 -8.31 -3.60 -0.43
C LYS A 140 -8.81 -5.03 -0.32
N ARG A 141 -7.89 -5.95 -0.42
CA ARG A 141 -8.05 -7.34 -0.04
C ARG A 141 -7.03 -7.68 1.05
N THR A 142 -7.48 -8.36 2.09
CA THR A 142 -6.62 -8.79 3.19
C THR A 142 -6.80 -10.28 3.42
N VAL A 143 -5.70 -11.00 3.59
CA VAL A 143 -5.75 -12.36 4.16
C VAL A 143 -5.39 -12.27 5.62
N ILE A 144 -6.25 -12.80 6.46
CA ILE A 144 -6.06 -12.89 7.90
C ILE A 144 -5.54 -14.27 8.24
N PHE A 145 -4.40 -14.32 8.91
CA PHE A 145 -3.72 -15.53 9.36
C PHE A 145 -3.69 -15.57 10.88
N PRO A 146 -4.00 -16.70 11.53
CA PRO A 146 -3.68 -16.89 12.95
C PRO A 146 -2.19 -16.68 13.19
N ARG A 147 -1.84 -15.93 14.24
CA ARG A 147 -0.44 -15.59 14.56
C ARG A 147 0.44 -16.82 14.72
N GLU A 148 -0.05 -17.82 15.44
CA GLU A 148 0.64 -19.09 15.68
C GLU A 148 1.04 -19.80 14.37
N ARG A 149 0.14 -19.78 13.36
CA ARG A 149 0.37 -20.41 12.06
C ARG A 149 1.50 -19.70 11.30
N VAL A 150 1.50 -18.38 11.32
CA VAL A 150 2.55 -17.59 10.67
C VAL A 150 3.88 -17.78 11.37
N LEU A 151 3.90 -17.77 12.70
CA LEU A 151 5.13 -17.95 13.48
C LEU A 151 5.67 -19.39 13.36
N ALA A 152 4.81 -20.39 13.14
CA ALA A 152 5.26 -21.76 12.87
C ALA A 152 6.07 -21.86 11.56
N VAL A 153 5.71 -21.09 10.52
CA VAL A 153 6.43 -21.08 9.23
C VAL A 153 7.47 -19.96 9.10
N CYS A 154 7.33 -18.88 9.89
CA CYS A 154 8.21 -17.71 9.90
C CYS A 154 8.49 -17.23 11.34
N PRO A 155 9.20 -17.98 12.19
CA PRO A 155 9.42 -17.64 13.62
C PRO A 155 10.06 -16.25 13.84
N ARG A 156 10.87 -15.79 12.89
CA ARG A 156 11.56 -14.49 12.97
C ARG A 156 10.64 -13.29 12.90
N LEU A 157 9.38 -13.45 12.49
CA LEU A 157 8.42 -12.35 12.46
C LEU A 157 8.05 -11.86 13.87
N ASP A 158 8.20 -12.68 14.90
CA ASP A 158 7.97 -12.30 16.28
C ASP A 158 8.94 -11.22 16.79
N ASP A 159 10.17 -11.24 16.27
CA ASP A 159 11.24 -10.29 16.62
C ASP A 159 11.21 -9.00 15.79
N VAL A 160 10.40 -8.94 14.71
CA VAL A 160 10.37 -7.82 13.77
C VAL A 160 9.39 -6.76 14.23
N ARG A 161 9.93 -5.66 14.76
CA ARG A 161 9.13 -4.52 15.26
C ARG A 161 8.45 -3.68 14.15
N ALA A 162 8.94 -3.75 12.93
CA ALA A 162 8.39 -3.06 11.78
C ALA A 162 8.40 -4.02 10.59
N LEU A 163 7.21 -4.47 10.19
CA LEU A 163 7.09 -5.44 9.10
C LEU A 163 7.51 -4.81 7.77
N PRO A 164 8.27 -5.54 6.94
CA PRO A 164 8.79 -5.02 5.70
C PRO A 164 7.66 -4.79 4.69
N SER A 165 7.82 -3.78 3.84
CA SER A 165 7.05 -3.73 2.61
C SER A 165 7.46 -4.88 1.70
N LEU A 166 6.46 -5.54 1.18
CA LEU A 166 6.64 -6.70 0.32
C LEU A 166 6.59 -6.34 -1.17
N ALA A 167 6.58 -5.03 -1.51
CA ALA A 167 6.52 -4.56 -2.89
C ALA A 167 7.70 -5.06 -3.73
N GLY A 168 7.42 -5.43 -4.98
CA GLY A 168 8.43 -5.86 -5.96
C GLY A 168 8.88 -7.32 -5.87
N ASN A 169 8.49 -8.07 -4.85
CA ASN A 169 8.85 -9.48 -4.68
C ASN A 169 8.02 -10.40 -5.59
N ALA A 170 8.70 -11.27 -6.36
CA ALA A 170 8.06 -12.23 -7.26
C ALA A 170 7.15 -13.22 -6.51
N SER A 171 7.57 -13.68 -5.33
CA SER A 171 6.77 -14.59 -4.49
C SER A 171 5.50 -13.91 -3.98
N VAL A 172 5.55 -12.62 -3.68
CA VAL A 172 4.36 -11.82 -3.33
C VAL A 172 3.39 -11.73 -4.51
N ARG A 173 3.89 -11.47 -5.72
CA ARG A 173 3.03 -11.44 -6.92
C ARG A 173 2.37 -12.79 -7.18
N LEU A 174 3.09 -13.89 -6.95
CA LEU A 174 2.53 -15.24 -7.05
C LEU A 174 1.44 -15.46 -6.01
N LEU A 175 1.70 -15.11 -4.75
CA LEU A 175 0.72 -15.19 -3.67
C LEU A 175 -0.54 -14.39 -3.98
N ILE A 176 -0.41 -13.13 -4.46
CA ILE A 176 -1.57 -12.32 -4.84
C ILE A 176 -2.39 -12.98 -5.93
N ARG A 177 -1.75 -13.50 -6.99
CA ARG A 177 -2.45 -14.20 -8.08
C ARG A 177 -3.16 -15.46 -7.59
N TYR A 178 -2.51 -16.21 -6.72
CA TYR A 178 -3.12 -17.36 -6.06
C TYR A 178 -4.37 -16.96 -5.28
N LEU A 179 -4.29 -15.91 -4.44
CA LEU A 179 -5.42 -15.42 -3.65
C LEU A 179 -6.54 -14.82 -4.52
N ASP A 180 -6.21 -14.27 -5.69
CA ASP A 180 -7.21 -13.80 -6.64
C ASP A 180 -7.99 -14.96 -7.27
N SER A 181 -7.30 -16.00 -7.70
CA SER A 181 -7.94 -17.21 -8.22
C SER A 181 -8.73 -17.91 -7.13
N LEU A 182 -8.17 -18.04 -5.92
CA LEU A 182 -8.85 -18.64 -4.78
C LEU A 182 -10.15 -17.90 -4.44
N ALA A 183 -10.17 -16.56 -4.50
CA ALA A 183 -11.38 -15.78 -4.20
C ALA A 183 -12.55 -16.11 -5.13
N ILE A 184 -12.28 -16.55 -6.35
CA ILE A 184 -13.28 -16.96 -7.34
C ILE A 184 -13.76 -18.37 -7.03
N GLU A 185 -12.83 -19.29 -6.78
CA GLU A 185 -13.10 -20.73 -6.68
C GLU A 185 -13.52 -21.19 -5.27
N LEU A 186 -13.33 -20.36 -4.25
CA LEU A 186 -13.49 -20.75 -2.84
C LEU A 186 -14.88 -21.28 -2.50
N GLY A 187 -15.92 -20.79 -3.18
CA GLY A 187 -17.30 -21.25 -3.02
C GLY A 187 -17.54 -22.66 -3.54
N SER A 188 -16.69 -23.14 -4.47
CA SER A 188 -16.79 -24.45 -5.10
C SER A 188 -15.93 -25.52 -4.40
N LEU A 189 -15.03 -25.11 -3.49
CA LEU A 189 -14.16 -26.03 -2.77
C LEU A 189 -14.91 -26.72 -1.62
N ASP A 190 -14.68 -28.00 -1.46
CA ASP A 190 -15.04 -28.77 -0.27
C ASP A 190 -14.11 -28.46 0.91
N GLU A 191 -14.37 -29.01 2.08
CA GLU A 191 -13.56 -28.73 3.28
C GLU A 191 -12.10 -29.17 3.15
N PRO A 192 -11.77 -30.37 2.63
CA PRO A 192 -10.38 -30.73 2.34
C PRO A 192 -9.68 -29.79 1.35
N GLY A 193 -10.38 -29.35 0.31
CA GLY A 193 -9.87 -28.38 -0.67
C GLY A 193 -9.59 -27.01 -0.04
N ARG A 194 -10.47 -26.53 0.86
CA ARG A 194 -10.24 -25.30 1.62
C ARG A 194 -9.07 -25.40 2.58
N ALA A 195 -8.92 -26.53 3.27
CA ALA A 195 -7.76 -26.75 4.13
C ALA A 195 -6.44 -26.77 3.32
N ALA A 196 -6.42 -27.48 2.20
CA ALA A 196 -5.26 -27.48 1.31
C ALA A 196 -4.93 -26.08 0.75
N ALA A 197 -5.96 -25.29 0.43
CA ALA A 197 -5.78 -23.90 0.01
C ALA A 197 -5.18 -23.01 1.12
N ALA A 198 -5.53 -23.25 2.38
CA ALA A 198 -4.96 -22.53 3.51
C ALA A 198 -3.46 -22.86 3.68
N GLU A 199 -3.07 -24.13 3.59
CA GLU A 199 -1.67 -24.54 3.65
C GLU A 199 -0.85 -23.92 2.50
N ALA A 200 -1.38 -23.94 1.28
CA ALA A 200 -0.74 -23.32 0.13
C ALA A 200 -0.55 -21.79 0.32
N ALA A 201 -1.52 -21.10 0.90
CA ALA A 201 -1.41 -19.68 1.21
C ALA A 201 -0.31 -19.39 2.23
N LEU A 202 -0.17 -20.23 3.27
CA LEU A 202 0.89 -20.11 4.28
C LEU A 202 2.28 -20.37 3.68
N GLU A 203 2.44 -21.38 2.84
CA GLU A 203 3.72 -21.68 2.18
C GLU A 203 4.13 -20.53 1.22
N LEU A 204 3.19 -19.98 0.47
CA LEU A 204 3.44 -18.82 -0.38
C LEU A 204 3.77 -17.57 0.44
N LEU A 205 3.10 -17.37 1.59
CA LEU A 205 3.44 -16.30 2.53
C LEU A 205 4.87 -16.47 3.07
N ARG A 206 5.25 -17.68 3.48
CA ARG A 206 6.62 -18.00 3.92
C ARG A 206 7.65 -17.63 2.86
N ALA A 207 7.41 -18.05 1.61
CA ALA A 207 8.29 -17.75 0.48
C ALA A 207 8.36 -16.24 0.16
N ALA A 208 7.26 -15.51 0.39
CA ALA A 208 7.18 -14.07 0.17
C ALA A 208 7.89 -13.26 1.27
N VAL A 209 7.81 -13.73 2.52
CA VAL A 209 8.29 -13.01 3.70
C VAL A 209 9.74 -13.35 4.04
N ALA A 210 10.14 -14.62 3.91
CA ALA A 210 11.47 -15.09 4.32
C ALA A 210 12.65 -14.28 3.74
N PRO A 211 12.65 -13.86 2.46
CA PRO A 211 13.70 -13.01 1.90
C PRO A 211 13.74 -11.59 2.47
N ASN A 212 12.60 -11.10 3.00
CA ASN A 212 12.44 -9.73 3.50
C ASN A 212 12.58 -9.63 5.02
N VAL A 213 12.62 -10.75 5.73
CA VAL A 213 12.90 -10.76 7.16
C VAL A 213 14.41 -10.67 7.35
N PRO A 214 14.94 -9.59 7.94
CA PRO A 214 16.38 -9.39 8.04
C PRO A 214 17.03 -10.49 8.87
N SER A 215 17.81 -11.35 8.23
CA SER A 215 18.59 -12.40 8.90
C SER A 215 19.99 -11.95 9.30
N SER A 216 20.44 -10.80 8.76
CA SER A 216 21.77 -10.27 8.96
C SER A 216 21.76 -8.73 8.99
N ARG A 217 22.86 -8.13 9.44
CA ARG A 217 23.06 -6.67 9.38
C ARG A 217 22.88 -6.14 7.95
N SER A 218 23.35 -6.87 6.96
CA SER A 218 23.21 -6.53 5.54
C SER A 218 21.74 -6.49 5.08
N ALA A 219 20.94 -7.49 5.45
CA ALA A 219 19.53 -7.54 5.08
C ALA A 219 18.70 -6.43 5.77
N ARG A 220 19.01 -6.10 7.03
CA ARG A 220 18.41 -4.94 7.73
C ARG A 220 18.73 -3.63 7.02
N ARG A 221 19.99 -3.47 6.59
CA ARG A 221 20.45 -2.30 5.82
C ARG A 221 19.68 -2.18 4.51
N ALA A 222 19.57 -3.28 3.75
CA ALA A 222 18.84 -3.29 2.47
C ALA A 222 17.35 -2.96 2.65
N ALA A 223 16.70 -3.52 3.67
CA ALA A 223 15.30 -3.21 3.98
C ALA A 223 15.10 -1.72 4.32
N MET A 224 15.99 -1.15 5.16
CA MET A 224 15.95 0.26 5.52
C MET A 224 16.18 1.17 4.30
N CYS A 225 17.13 0.83 3.43
CA CYS A 225 17.34 1.55 2.16
C CYS A 225 16.09 1.53 1.28
N ALA A 226 15.40 0.39 1.17
CA ALA A 226 14.18 0.26 0.38
C ALA A 226 13.03 1.13 0.96
N ASP A 227 12.89 1.17 2.28
CA ASP A 227 11.90 1.99 2.97
C ASP A 227 12.15 3.49 2.75
N ILE A 228 13.40 3.94 2.89
CA ILE A 228 13.78 5.33 2.65
C ILE A 228 13.55 5.72 1.19
N ARG A 229 13.90 4.87 0.23
CA ARG A 229 13.61 5.12 -1.20
C ARG A 229 12.12 5.26 -1.46
N ARG A 230 11.28 4.50 -0.78
CA ARG A 230 9.82 4.61 -0.87
C ARG A 230 9.32 5.91 -0.28
N TYR A 231 9.81 6.28 0.89
CA TYR A 231 9.50 7.57 1.52
C TYR A 231 9.84 8.74 0.58
N ILE A 232 11.05 8.74 0.00
CA ILE A 232 11.48 9.75 -0.97
C ILE A 232 10.47 9.84 -2.13
N ARG A 233 10.10 8.71 -2.75
CA ARG A 233 9.13 8.70 -3.87
C ARG A 233 7.75 9.21 -3.50
N GLY A 234 7.31 8.98 -2.27
CA GLY A 234 6.04 9.48 -1.76
C GLY A 234 6.02 10.99 -1.47
N HIS A 235 7.21 11.62 -1.30
CA HIS A 235 7.34 13.02 -0.87
C HIS A 235 8.09 13.91 -1.86
N LEU A 236 8.24 13.49 -3.14
CA LEU A 236 9.03 14.23 -4.14
C LEU A 236 8.52 15.65 -4.40
N GLN A 237 7.22 15.91 -4.22
CA GLN A 237 6.60 17.22 -4.39
C GLN A 237 6.88 18.17 -3.22
N ASP A 238 7.29 17.62 -2.07
CA ASP A 238 7.68 18.44 -0.93
C ASP A 238 9.03 19.11 -1.20
N ALA A 239 9.00 20.43 -1.31
CA ALA A 239 10.18 21.23 -1.58
C ALA A 239 11.22 21.17 -0.44
N THR A 240 10.79 20.81 0.78
CA THR A 240 11.65 20.66 1.97
C THR A 240 12.22 19.26 2.13
N LEU A 241 11.90 18.34 1.20
CA LEU A 241 12.43 16.98 1.22
C LEU A 241 13.97 17.01 1.09
N GLY A 242 14.64 16.54 2.11
CA GLY A 242 16.10 16.50 2.20
C GLY A 242 16.60 15.50 3.24
N PRO A 243 17.93 15.38 3.42
CA PRO A 243 18.50 14.45 4.38
C PRO A 243 17.97 14.62 5.80
N GLU A 244 17.71 15.84 6.23
CA GLU A 244 17.23 16.16 7.58
C GLU A 244 15.79 15.65 7.78
N SER A 245 14.88 15.96 6.85
CA SER A 245 13.47 15.51 6.92
C SER A 245 13.35 14.00 6.84
N ILE A 246 14.17 13.35 6.01
CA ILE A 246 14.23 11.89 5.88
C ILE A 246 14.76 11.26 7.17
N ALA A 247 15.82 11.79 7.75
CA ALA A 247 16.43 11.30 8.99
C ALA A 247 15.42 11.38 10.14
N VAL A 248 14.68 12.48 10.26
CA VAL A 248 13.61 12.65 11.26
C VAL A 248 12.51 11.62 11.04
N ALA A 249 12.01 11.48 9.80
CA ALA A 249 10.94 10.55 9.47
C ALA A 249 11.28 9.07 9.79
N HIS A 250 12.56 8.72 9.73
CA HIS A 250 13.05 7.36 10.02
C HIS A 250 13.71 7.21 11.39
N ALA A 251 13.57 8.21 12.30
CA ALA A 251 14.13 8.20 13.65
C ALA A 251 15.65 7.87 13.70
N MET A 252 16.42 8.45 12.76
CA MET A 252 17.88 8.26 12.66
C MET A 252 18.61 9.59 12.56
N SER A 253 19.93 9.57 12.75
CA SER A 253 20.77 10.75 12.49
C SER A 253 21.05 10.89 10.97
N VAL A 254 21.27 12.12 10.49
CA VAL A 254 21.68 12.39 9.10
C VAL A 254 22.97 11.63 8.76
N ARG A 255 23.90 11.50 9.73
CA ARG A 255 25.13 10.70 9.55
C ARG A 255 24.81 9.22 9.31
N ALA A 256 23.87 8.64 10.07
CA ALA A 256 23.45 7.25 9.90
C ALA A 256 22.74 7.06 8.55
N LEU A 257 21.96 8.04 8.10
CA LEU A 257 21.32 8.05 6.79
C LEU A 257 22.36 8.02 5.66
N HIS A 258 23.38 8.87 5.72
CA HIS A 258 24.45 8.88 4.72
C HIS A 258 25.25 7.58 4.73
N ALA A 259 25.64 7.07 5.90
CA ALA A 259 26.34 5.79 6.02
C ALA A 259 25.51 4.61 5.48
N LEU A 260 24.20 4.68 5.55
CA LEU A 260 23.30 3.67 5.00
C LEU A 260 23.39 3.59 3.46
N PHE A 261 23.61 4.71 2.79
CA PHE A 261 23.66 4.83 1.32
C PHE A 261 25.09 4.91 0.75
N GLU A 262 26.14 4.85 1.59
CA GLU A 262 27.53 4.99 1.17
C GLU A 262 27.93 3.98 0.07
N ASP A 263 27.45 2.73 0.18
CA ASP A 263 27.76 1.67 -0.81
C ASP A 263 26.90 1.74 -2.08
N SER A 264 25.89 2.60 -2.14
CA SER A 264 24.97 2.67 -3.30
C SER A 264 25.45 3.56 -4.43
N GLY A 265 26.56 4.27 -4.23
CA GLY A 265 27.16 5.16 -5.23
C GLY A 265 26.45 6.52 -5.40
N ASP A 266 25.24 6.67 -4.86
CA ASP A 266 24.46 7.90 -4.95
C ASP A 266 24.32 8.58 -3.58
N SER A 267 24.47 9.90 -3.55
CA SER A 267 24.10 10.68 -2.37
C SER A 267 22.57 10.75 -2.24
N ILE A 268 22.05 10.94 -1.02
CA ILE A 268 20.60 11.14 -0.79
C ILE A 268 20.05 12.28 -1.65
N CYS A 269 20.76 13.40 -1.72
CA CYS A 269 20.37 14.54 -2.58
C CYS A 269 20.41 14.18 -4.08
N GLY A 270 21.36 13.34 -4.48
CA GLY A 270 21.43 12.79 -5.83
C GLY A 270 20.23 11.91 -6.15
N LEU A 271 19.86 11.02 -5.24
CA LEU A 271 18.69 10.16 -5.36
C LEU A 271 17.39 10.96 -5.48
N ILE A 272 17.15 11.94 -4.59
CA ILE A 272 15.98 12.82 -4.67
C ILE A 272 15.91 13.53 -6.01
N ARG A 273 17.04 14.09 -6.46
CA ARG A 273 17.13 14.80 -7.74
C ARG A 273 16.81 13.89 -8.91
N HIS A 274 17.39 12.69 -8.92
CA HIS A 274 17.13 11.69 -9.97
C HIS A 274 15.64 11.32 -10.05
N GLU A 275 15.01 11.00 -8.94
CA GLU A 275 13.58 10.65 -8.88
C GLU A 275 12.68 11.84 -9.30
N ARG A 276 13.02 13.06 -8.90
CA ARG A 276 12.32 14.28 -9.35
C ARG A 276 12.43 14.50 -10.86
N LEU A 277 13.62 14.33 -11.43
CA LEU A 277 13.84 14.44 -12.87
C LEU A 277 13.05 13.40 -13.65
N ALA A 278 12.96 12.16 -13.13
CA ALA A 278 12.15 11.10 -13.75
C ALA A 278 10.67 11.48 -13.81
N ARG A 279 10.11 12.00 -12.70
CA ARG A 279 8.72 12.47 -12.67
C ARG A 279 8.47 13.68 -13.57
N CYS A 280 9.40 14.62 -13.62
CA CYS A 280 9.31 15.75 -14.55
C CYS A 280 9.27 15.26 -16.00
N ARG A 281 10.07 14.26 -16.35
CA ARG A 281 10.09 13.70 -17.70
C ARG A 281 8.76 13.04 -18.04
N GLU A 282 8.21 12.23 -17.14
CA GLU A 282 6.89 11.61 -17.30
C GLU A 282 5.81 12.69 -17.57
N ASP A 283 5.76 13.75 -16.76
CA ASP A 283 4.79 14.85 -16.94
C ASP A 283 5.02 15.66 -18.24
N LEU A 284 6.28 15.85 -18.66
CA LEU A 284 6.59 16.52 -19.92
C LEU A 284 6.14 15.71 -21.16
N GLU A 285 6.13 14.39 -21.05
CA GLU A 285 5.65 13.49 -22.09
C GLU A 285 4.11 13.42 -22.15
N LEU A 286 3.40 13.89 -21.09
CA LEU A 286 1.95 14.02 -21.06
C LEU A 286 1.49 15.37 -21.66
N ALA A 287 0.46 15.37 -22.53
CA ALA A 287 -0.01 16.59 -23.21
C ALA A 287 -0.58 17.65 -22.24
N ASP A 288 -1.15 17.23 -21.12
CA ASP A 288 -1.88 18.07 -20.16
C ASP A 288 -1.05 18.44 -18.93
N GLY A 289 0.25 18.19 -18.95
CA GLY A 289 1.15 18.30 -17.79
C GLY A 289 1.43 19.73 -17.27
N GLY A 290 0.97 20.78 -17.94
CA GLY A 290 1.26 22.18 -17.58
C GLY A 290 2.53 22.72 -18.29
N SER A 291 2.99 23.92 -17.97
CA SER A 291 4.23 24.49 -18.50
C SER A 291 5.48 23.79 -17.92
N VAL A 292 6.62 23.90 -18.60
CA VAL A 292 7.91 23.36 -18.10
C VAL A 292 8.22 23.88 -16.70
N THR A 293 7.91 25.14 -16.43
CA THR A 293 8.14 25.79 -15.12
C THR A 293 7.20 25.24 -14.06
N GLU A 294 5.92 25.05 -14.38
CA GLU A 294 4.94 24.48 -13.45
C GLU A 294 5.28 23.03 -13.08
N ILE A 295 5.72 22.24 -14.08
CA ILE A 295 6.18 20.86 -13.84
C ILE A 295 7.39 20.86 -12.91
N ALA A 296 8.38 21.72 -13.16
CA ALA A 296 9.55 21.81 -12.29
C ALA A 296 9.19 22.13 -10.84
N PHE A 297 8.33 23.14 -10.63
CA PHE A 297 7.89 23.54 -9.28
C PHE A 297 7.04 22.50 -8.59
N ARG A 298 6.14 21.83 -9.33
CA ARG A 298 5.32 20.71 -8.81
C ARG A 298 6.20 19.61 -8.24
N TRP A 299 7.32 19.32 -8.85
CA TRP A 299 8.25 18.29 -8.40
C TRP A 299 9.40 18.83 -7.52
N GLY A 300 9.19 19.99 -6.87
CA GLY A 300 10.06 20.50 -5.82
C GLY A 300 11.36 21.11 -6.29
N PHE A 301 11.47 21.55 -7.56
CA PHE A 301 12.54 22.43 -8.00
C PHE A 301 12.16 23.87 -7.69
N HIS A 302 13.08 24.65 -7.12
CA HIS A 302 12.84 26.05 -6.74
C HIS A 302 13.25 27.04 -7.85
N ASP A 303 14.01 26.59 -8.83
CA ASP A 303 14.55 27.41 -9.91
C ASP A 303 14.46 26.68 -11.25
N ALA A 304 13.73 27.28 -12.19
CA ALA A 304 13.51 26.71 -13.52
C ALA A 304 14.79 26.66 -14.36
N ALA A 305 15.71 27.62 -14.19
CA ALA A 305 16.98 27.63 -14.90
C ALA A 305 17.93 26.54 -14.38
N HIS A 306 17.94 26.34 -13.05
CA HIS A 306 18.65 25.21 -12.45
C HIS A 306 18.07 23.89 -12.92
N PHE A 307 16.75 23.72 -12.90
CA PHE A 307 16.05 22.54 -13.40
C PHE A 307 16.46 22.23 -14.85
N ALA A 308 16.36 23.21 -15.74
CA ALA A 308 16.70 23.00 -17.17
C ALA A 308 18.14 22.51 -17.37
N ARG A 309 19.10 23.07 -16.60
CA ARG A 309 20.50 22.65 -16.65
C ARG A 309 20.71 21.21 -16.17
N VAL A 310 20.14 20.84 -15.01
CA VAL A 310 20.30 19.48 -14.45
C VAL A 310 19.54 18.44 -15.25
N PHE A 311 18.39 18.80 -15.81
CA PHE A 311 17.61 17.94 -16.70
C PHE A 311 18.39 17.64 -17.99
N LYS A 312 18.94 18.69 -18.64
CA LYS A 312 19.78 18.52 -19.85
C LYS A 312 21.03 17.70 -19.57
N ALA A 313 21.68 17.94 -18.42
CA ALA A 313 22.86 17.16 -18.04
C ALA A 313 22.55 15.68 -17.79
N HIS A 314 21.32 15.34 -17.38
CA HIS A 314 20.89 13.98 -17.07
C HIS A 314 20.35 13.23 -18.29
N TYR A 315 19.56 13.90 -19.15
CA TYR A 315 18.88 13.28 -20.28
C TYR A 315 19.45 13.64 -21.64
N GLU A 316 20.48 14.51 -21.70
CA GLU A 316 21.10 15.05 -22.92
C GLU A 316 20.13 15.87 -23.81
N GLN A 317 18.89 16.04 -23.36
CA GLN A 317 17.81 16.80 -24.01
C GLN A 317 17.30 17.90 -23.09
N THR A 318 16.83 19.02 -23.65
CA THR A 318 16.16 20.02 -22.82
C THR A 318 14.72 19.61 -22.47
N PRO A 319 14.15 20.09 -21.35
CA PRO A 319 12.74 19.85 -21.02
C PRO A 319 11.78 20.28 -22.15
N SER A 320 12.10 21.39 -22.83
CA SER A 320 11.31 21.90 -23.95
C SER A 320 11.37 21.01 -25.19
N ASP A 321 12.52 20.38 -25.47
CA ASP A 321 12.65 19.42 -26.56
C ASP A 321 11.83 18.16 -26.32
N VAL A 322 11.93 17.58 -25.12
CA VAL A 322 11.12 16.40 -24.73
C VAL A 322 9.64 16.68 -24.92
N ARG A 323 9.17 17.84 -24.46
CA ARG A 323 7.78 18.23 -24.61
C ARG A 323 7.35 18.42 -26.05
N ARG A 324 8.16 19.11 -26.87
CA ARG A 324 7.90 19.31 -28.30
C ARG A 324 7.79 17.98 -29.04
N ASP A 325 8.71 17.06 -28.75
CA ASP A 325 8.74 15.74 -29.37
C ASP A 325 7.55 14.87 -28.96
N ALA A 326 7.06 15.01 -27.72
CA ALA A 326 5.85 14.35 -27.25
C ALA A 326 4.59 14.85 -27.97
N PHE A 327 4.47 16.17 -28.18
CA PHE A 327 3.37 16.77 -28.96
C PHE A 327 3.40 16.33 -30.41
N ALA A 328 4.57 16.31 -31.05
CA ALA A 328 4.72 15.89 -32.44
C ALA A 328 4.28 14.42 -32.65
N ARG A 329 4.72 13.52 -31.76
CA ARG A 329 4.31 12.09 -31.81
C ARG A 329 2.80 11.91 -31.69
N ARG A 330 2.12 12.65 -30.80
CA ARG A 330 0.66 12.58 -30.63
C ARG A 330 -0.10 13.11 -31.85
N ALA A 331 0.33 14.23 -32.42
CA ALA A 331 -0.26 14.78 -33.63
C ALA A 331 -0.20 13.75 -34.80
N GLN A 332 0.93 13.06 -34.93
CA GLN A 332 1.12 12.03 -35.93
C GLN A 332 0.23 10.79 -35.69
N THR A 333 0.10 10.36 -34.43
CA THR A 333 -0.79 9.24 -34.06
C THR A 333 -2.26 9.60 -34.31
N ALA A 334 -2.68 10.82 -34.00
CA ALA A 334 -4.05 11.28 -34.26
C ALA A 334 -4.37 11.37 -35.74
N GLN A 335 -3.41 11.78 -36.59
CA GLN A 335 -3.58 11.79 -38.04
C GLN A 335 -3.70 10.38 -38.63
N LEU A 336 -2.92 9.41 -38.12
CA LEU A 336 -3.00 8.00 -38.54
C LEU A 336 -4.30 7.31 -38.11
N ALA A 337 -4.93 7.76 -37.03
CA ALA A 337 -6.22 7.22 -36.55
C ALA A 337 -7.46 7.84 -37.21
N ALA A 338 -7.28 8.98 -37.91
CA ALA A 338 -8.35 9.70 -38.60
C ALA A 338 -8.42 9.44 -40.14
N GLY A 339 -7.44 8.72 -40.70
CA GLY A 339 -7.38 8.30 -42.10
C GLY A 339 -7.59 6.81 -42.25
#